data_4cccc77e850a2f13aa853ba950eeb5ed
#
_entry.id   4cccc77e850a2f13aa853ba950eeb5ed
#
_cell.length_a   1.000
_cell.length_b   1.000
_cell.length_c   1.000
_cell.angle_alpha   90.00
_cell.angle_beta   90.00
_cell.angle_gamma   90.00
#
_symmetry.space_group_name_H-M   'P 1'
#
loop_
_entity.id
_entity.type
_entity.pdbx_description
1 polymer ?
#
loop_
_entity_poly.entity_id
_entity_poly.type
_entity_poly.pdbx_seq_one_letter_code
_entity_poly.pdbx_strand_id
1 'polypeptide(L)'
;MDLAQLETEINTAWDNRDAVNADTKGAVRDAVFEALNLLDRGNARVAEPIGNHKWVVNQWLKKAVLLSFRLNDMQLIPSGTIYEDAGESAWWDKVAPKFSGWDEARFREAGFRAVPGCVVRHSAYVAPGVVIMPGFINLGAYVDSGTMVDTWATVGSCAQIGKNVHLSGGAGIGGVLEPLQAGPVIIEDDCFIGARSEVVEGVVVEQGAVLSMGVFIGASTKIVDRETGEIHIGRVPAYSVVVPGSLPGKPLADGSPGPALSCAVIIKKVDEKTRVKTSVNDLLRD
;
A
#
# COMPACT_ATOMS: atom_id res chain seq x y z
N MET A 1 -27.73 1.22 -3.16
CA MET A 1 -27.55 0.34 -1.98
C MET A 1 -26.79 1.17 -0.96
N ASP A 2 -27.19 1.18 0.30
CA ASP A 2 -26.39 1.81 1.35
C ASP A 2 -25.18 0.90 1.73
N LEU A 3 -24.20 1.44 2.49
CA LEU A 3 -22.99 0.68 2.83
C LEU A 3 -23.28 -0.58 3.66
N ALA A 4 -24.26 -0.56 4.54
CA ALA A 4 -24.61 -1.71 5.39
C ALA A 4 -25.25 -2.84 4.59
N GLN A 5 -26.10 -2.49 3.62
CA GLN A 5 -26.67 -3.45 2.67
C GLN A 5 -25.59 -4.05 1.79
N LEU A 6 -24.66 -3.22 1.31
CA LEU A 6 -23.55 -3.65 0.47
C LEU A 6 -22.64 -4.63 1.21
N GLU A 7 -22.28 -4.31 2.45
CA GLU A 7 -21.49 -5.20 3.32
C GLU A 7 -22.19 -6.55 3.53
N THR A 8 -23.50 -6.53 3.77
CA THR A 8 -24.29 -7.75 3.98
C THR A 8 -24.28 -8.64 2.74
N GLU A 9 -24.52 -8.07 1.56
CA GLU A 9 -24.49 -8.79 0.28
C GLU A 9 -23.12 -9.41 0.00
N ILE A 10 -22.04 -8.66 0.23
CA ILE A 10 -20.68 -9.14 0.01
C ILE A 10 -20.32 -10.24 1.00
N ASN A 11 -20.68 -10.10 2.28
CA ASN A 11 -20.46 -11.15 3.27
C ASN A 11 -21.20 -12.43 2.91
N THR A 12 -22.47 -12.32 2.50
CA THR A 12 -23.27 -13.46 2.06
C THR A 12 -22.67 -14.15 0.82
N ALA A 13 -22.23 -13.35 -0.18
CA ALA A 13 -21.57 -13.87 -1.36
C ALA A 13 -20.23 -14.54 -1.01
N TRP A 14 -19.50 -14.01 -0.05
CA TRP A 14 -18.22 -14.58 0.41
C TRP A 14 -18.42 -15.95 1.08
N ASP A 15 -19.46 -16.09 1.90
CA ASP A 15 -19.77 -17.37 2.56
C ASP A 15 -20.15 -18.46 1.53
N ASN A 16 -20.71 -18.05 0.39
CA ASN A 16 -21.06 -18.91 -0.74
C ASN A 16 -20.09 -18.79 -1.93
N ARG A 17 -18.86 -18.34 -1.70
CA ARG A 17 -17.90 -17.97 -2.76
C ARG A 17 -17.56 -19.09 -3.74
N ASP A 18 -17.75 -20.34 -3.38
CA ASP A 18 -17.46 -21.46 -4.27
C ASP A 18 -18.50 -21.58 -5.42
N ALA A 19 -19.67 -20.99 -5.24
CA ALA A 19 -20.68 -20.86 -6.29
C ALA A 19 -20.48 -19.59 -7.15
N VAL A 20 -19.62 -18.66 -6.74
CA VAL A 20 -19.35 -17.42 -7.48
C VAL A 20 -18.32 -17.66 -8.58
N ASN A 21 -18.67 -17.32 -9.81
CA ASN A 21 -17.84 -17.49 -11.00
C ASN A 21 -18.13 -16.41 -12.05
N ALA A 22 -17.50 -16.49 -13.24
CA ALA A 22 -17.64 -15.50 -14.30
C ALA A 22 -19.08 -15.40 -14.87
N ASP A 23 -19.89 -16.43 -14.77
CA ASP A 23 -21.29 -16.44 -15.21
C ASP A 23 -22.25 -15.84 -14.18
N THR A 24 -21.82 -15.60 -12.94
CA THR A 24 -22.63 -15.01 -11.88
C THR A 24 -23.09 -13.60 -12.29
N LYS A 25 -24.39 -13.33 -12.23
CA LYS A 25 -25.04 -12.06 -12.60
C LYS A 25 -25.92 -11.55 -11.45
N GLY A 26 -26.46 -10.33 -11.60
CA GLY A 26 -27.40 -9.72 -10.65
C GLY A 26 -26.72 -9.24 -9.37
N ALA A 27 -27.45 -9.30 -8.25
CA ALA A 27 -27.13 -8.62 -7.00
C ALA A 27 -25.68 -8.80 -6.51
N VAL A 28 -25.15 -10.03 -6.55
CA VAL A 28 -23.78 -10.33 -6.11
C VAL A 28 -22.75 -9.58 -6.98
N ARG A 29 -22.89 -9.66 -8.31
CA ARG A 29 -21.99 -8.96 -9.23
C ARG A 29 -22.08 -7.46 -9.04
N ASP A 30 -23.31 -6.94 -8.98
CA ASP A 30 -23.57 -5.50 -8.84
C ASP A 30 -23.00 -4.96 -7.52
N ALA A 31 -23.16 -5.71 -6.41
CA ALA A 31 -22.60 -5.35 -5.11
C ALA A 31 -21.06 -5.32 -5.11
N VAL A 32 -20.43 -6.33 -5.70
CA VAL A 32 -18.95 -6.36 -5.78
C VAL A 32 -18.43 -5.21 -6.64
N PHE A 33 -19.01 -4.94 -7.79
CA PHE A 33 -18.59 -3.83 -8.64
C PHE A 33 -18.81 -2.47 -7.99
N GLU A 34 -19.93 -2.29 -7.27
CA GLU A 34 -20.17 -1.04 -6.53
C GLU A 34 -19.14 -0.85 -5.40
N ALA A 35 -18.79 -1.90 -4.66
CA ALA A 35 -17.73 -1.83 -3.64
C ALA A 35 -16.37 -1.44 -4.26
N LEU A 36 -16.00 -2.00 -5.43
CA LEU A 36 -14.78 -1.64 -6.13
C LEU A 36 -14.82 -0.18 -6.62
N ASN A 37 -15.97 0.32 -7.07
CA ASN A 37 -16.15 1.71 -7.47
C ASN A 37 -16.05 2.68 -6.29
N LEU A 38 -16.57 2.30 -5.13
CA LEU A 38 -16.42 3.09 -3.91
C LEU A 38 -14.95 3.18 -3.47
N LEU A 39 -14.21 2.06 -3.54
CA LEU A 39 -12.76 2.05 -3.34
C LEU A 39 -12.03 2.94 -4.35
N ASP A 40 -12.35 2.80 -5.64
CA ASP A 40 -11.72 3.55 -6.75
C ASP A 40 -11.86 5.06 -6.61
N ARG A 41 -13.00 5.51 -6.05
CA ARG A 41 -13.32 6.92 -5.82
C ARG A 41 -12.88 7.45 -4.45
N GLY A 42 -12.38 6.58 -3.57
CA GLY A 42 -12.02 6.93 -2.21
C GLY A 42 -13.21 7.16 -1.26
N ASN A 43 -14.41 6.75 -1.67
CA ASN A 43 -15.64 6.84 -0.87
C ASN A 43 -15.75 5.70 0.15
N ALA A 44 -14.91 4.69 0.05
CA ALA A 44 -14.69 3.65 1.04
C ALA A 44 -13.19 3.33 1.11
N ARG A 45 -12.72 2.86 2.26
CA ARG A 45 -11.31 2.46 2.47
C ARG A 45 -11.25 1.09 3.12
N VAL A 46 -10.24 0.30 2.73
CA VAL A 46 -9.99 -1.01 3.36
C VAL A 46 -9.59 -0.86 4.83
N ALA A 47 -8.90 0.21 5.20
CA ALA A 47 -8.72 0.57 6.60
C ALA A 47 -8.88 2.07 6.81
N GLU A 48 -9.49 2.45 7.94
CA GLU A 48 -9.80 3.82 8.31
C GLU A 48 -9.18 4.17 9.66
N PRO A 49 -8.60 5.40 9.80
CA PRO A 49 -8.04 5.85 11.07
C PRO A 49 -9.15 6.15 12.07
N ILE A 50 -8.99 5.69 13.30
CA ILE A 50 -9.91 5.97 14.42
C ILE A 50 -9.26 6.79 15.53
N GLY A 51 -8.14 7.46 15.22
CA GLY A 51 -7.36 8.27 16.15
C GLY A 51 -6.30 7.49 16.91
N ASN A 52 -5.34 8.22 17.52
CA ASN A 52 -4.24 7.64 18.30
C ASN A 52 -3.49 6.51 17.58
N HIS A 53 -3.19 6.69 16.29
CA HIS A 53 -2.53 5.70 15.43
C HIS A 53 -3.22 4.34 15.38
N LYS A 54 -4.52 4.29 15.69
CA LYS A 54 -5.35 3.09 15.58
C LYS A 54 -6.16 3.11 14.30
N TRP A 55 -6.37 1.91 13.74
CA TRP A 55 -7.06 1.72 12.49
C TRP A 55 -8.11 0.62 12.61
N VAL A 56 -9.25 0.80 11.98
CA VAL A 56 -10.26 -0.24 11.81
C VAL A 56 -10.18 -0.78 10.38
N VAL A 57 -10.26 -2.11 10.24
CA VAL A 57 -10.17 -2.78 8.93
C VAL A 57 -11.55 -3.20 8.48
N ASN A 58 -11.97 -2.71 7.33
CA ASN A 58 -13.21 -3.07 6.65
C ASN A 58 -13.00 -4.35 5.84
N GLN A 59 -13.04 -5.50 6.51
CA GLN A 59 -12.73 -6.79 5.88
C GLN A 59 -13.66 -7.13 4.72
N TRP A 60 -14.91 -6.65 4.75
CA TRP A 60 -15.86 -6.87 3.66
C TRP A 60 -15.37 -6.28 2.32
N LEU A 61 -14.63 -5.18 2.34
CA LEU A 61 -14.02 -4.61 1.13
C LEU A 61 -12.90 -5.52 0.57
N LYS A 62 -12.11 -6.16 1.42
CA LYS A 62 -11.14 -7.19 0.98
C LYS A 62 -11.86 -8.40 0.36
N LYS A 63 -12.99 -8.82 0.95
CA LYS A 63 -13.84 -9.87 0.38
C LYS A 63 -14.35 -9.48 -1.00
N ALA A 64 -14.80 -8.23 -1.18
CA ALA A 64 -15.25 -7.73 -2.49
C ALA A 64 -14.12 -7.80 -3.53
N VAL A 65 -12.91 -7.38 -3.17
CA VAL A 65 -11.73 -7.49 -4.04
C VAL A 65 -11.45 -8.93 -4.43
N LEU A 66 -11.48 -9.87 -3.48
CA LEU A 66 -11.25 -11.30 -3.75
C LEU A 66 -12.36 -11.92 -4.61
N LEU A 67 -13.63 -11.57 -4.36
CA LEU A 67 -14.76 -12.01 -5.16
C LEU A 67 -14.67 -11.52 -6.62
N SER A 68 -14.12 -10.33 -6.84
CA SER A 68 -13.97 -9.78 -8.19
C SER A 68 -13.10 -10.66 -9.10
N PHE A 69 -12.09 -11.33 -8.56
CA PHE A 69 -11.27 -12.28 -9.33
C PHE A 69 -12.03 -13.53 -9.75
N ARG A 70 -13.07 -13.92 -8.99
CA ARG A 70 -13.95 -15.04 -9.36
C ARG A 70 -14.99 -14.63 -10.40
N LEU A 71 -15.48 -13.38 -10.28
CA LEU A 71 -16.48 -12.82 -11.18
C LEU A 71 -15.96 -12.47 -12.56
N ASN A 72 -14.65 -12.26 -12.71
CA ASN A 72 -14.05 -11.85 -13.96
C ASN A 72 -13.23 -12.98 -14.56
N ASP A 73 -13.41 -13.18 -15.86
CA ASP A 73 -12.50 -14.00 -16.67
C ASP A 73 -11.29 -13.17 -17.12
N MET A 74 -10.26 -13.91 -17.57
CA MET A 74 -9.11 -13.33 -18.27
C MET A 74 -9.58 -12.65 -19.55
N GLN A 75 -9.10 -11.44 -19.79
CA GLN A 75 -9.44 -10.68 -20.98
C GLN A 75 -8.24 -9.95 -21.55
N LEU A 76 -8.29 -9.72 -22.85
CA LEU A 76 -7.32 -8.88 -23.53
C LEU A 76 -7.56 -7.42 -23.15
N ILE A 77 -6.52 -6.78 -22.62
CA ILE A 77 -6.54 -5.37 -22.22
C ILE A 77 -5.60 -4.61 -23.15
N PRO A 78 -6.11 -3.74 -24.03
CA PRO A 78 -5.25 -2.95 -24.92
C PRO A 78 -4.43 -1.95 -24.12
N SER A 79 -3.14 -1.84 -24.42
CA SER A 79 -2.22 -0.94 -23.74
C SER A 79 -1.97 0.36 -24.48
N GLY A 80 -2.59 0.54 -25.65
CA GLY A 80 -2.32 1.65 -26.56
C GLY A 80 -1.00 1.48 -27.32
N THR A 81 -0.77 2.37 -28.28
CA THR A 81 0.48 2.41 -29.06
C THR A 81 1.48 3.31 -28.35
N ILE A 82 2.68 2.79 -28.06
CA ILE A 82 3.80 3.61 -27.54
C ILE A 82 4.51 4.34 -28.70
N TYR A 83 4.45 3.74 -29.91
CA TYR A 83 4.98 4.31 -31.16
C TYR A 83 4.00 4.02 -32.30
N GLU A 84 3.86 4.96 -33.24
CA GLU A 84 2.93 4.83 -34.37
C GLU A 84 3.16 3.55 -35.21
N ASP A 85 4.41 3.07 -35.30
CA ASP A 85 4.79 1.89 -36.09
C ASP A 85 4.91 0.58 -35.29
N ALA A 86 4.72 0.58 -33.95
CA ALA A 86 5.02 -0.57 -33.11
C ALA A 86 3.86 -1.59 -32.98
N GLY A 87 2.69 -1.28 -33.56
CA GLY A 87 1.48 -2.06 -33.33
C GLY A 87 0.88 -1.85 -31.94
N GLU A 88 -0.28 -2.41 -31.72
CA GLU A 88 -0.94 -2.36 -30.39
C GLU A 88 -0.33 -3.43 -29.47
N SER A 89 0.14 -3.00 -28.31
CA SER A 89 0.54 -3.88 -27.23
C SER A 89 -0.68 -4.21 -26.36
N ALA A 90 -0.67 -5.34 -25.68
CA ALA A 90 -1.80 -5.77 -24.86
C ALA A 90 -1.35 -6.55 -23.63
N TRP A 91 -2.19 -6.51 -22.60
CA TRP A 91 -2.05 -7.35 -21.41
C TRP A 91 -3.15 -8.42 -21.37
N TRP A 92 -2.96 -9.45 -20.55
CA TRP A 92 -3.91 -10.53 -20.32
C TRP A 92 -4.18 -10.62 -18.82
N ASP A 93 -5.31 -10.06 -18.33
CA ASP A 93 -5.64 -10.02 -16.90
C ASP A 93 -7.15 -9.94 -16.67
N LYS A 94 -7.55 -10.13 -15.41
CA LYS A 94 -8.92 -10.03 -14.92
C LYS A 94 -9.31 -8.62 -14.46
N VAL A 95 -8.35 -7.74 -14.23
CA VAL A 95 -8.56 -6.41 -13.64
C VAL A 95 -8.13 -5.33 -14.62
N ALA A 96 -9.07 -4.48 -14.98
CA ALA A 96 -8.79 -3.35 -15.87
C ALA A 96 -7.82 -2.34 -15.20
N PRO A 97 -6.99 -1.64 -16.00
CA PRO A 97 -6.26 -0.47 -15.52
C PRO A 97 -7.24 0.65 -15.12
N LYS A 98 -6.86 1.43 -14.09
CA LYS A 98 -7.66 2.57 -13.62
C LYS A 98 -7.96 3.58 -14.73
N PHE A 99 -7.01 3.81 -15.61
CA PHE A 99 -7.09 4.85 -16.65
C PHE A 99 -7.78 4.38 -17.94
N SER A 100 -8.37 3.19 -17.95
CA SER A 100 -9.11 2.70 -19.13
C SER A 100 -10.23 3.67 -19.53
N GLY A 101 -10.16 4.18 -20.77
CA GLY A 101 -11.16 5.12 -21.30
C GLY A 101 -11.11 6.54 -20.68
N TRP A 102 -10.04 6.90 -19.96
CA TRP A 102 -9.87 8.25 -19.45
C TRP A 102 -9.45 9.21 -20.55
N ASP A 103 -10.09 10.38 -20.56
CA ASP A 103 -9.75 11.53 -21.37
C ASP A 103 -9.06 12.63 -20.56
N GLU A 104 -8.68 13.72 -21.22
CA GLU A 104 -8.03 14.87 -20.59
C GLU A 104 -8.90 15.49 -19.48
N ALA A 105 -10.22 15.57 -19.69
CA ALA A 105 -11.13 16.17 -18.71
C ALA A 105 -11.12 15.37 -17.41
N ARG A 106 -11.13 14.05 -17.50
CA ARG A 106 -11.09 13.16 -16.33
C ARG A 106 -9.77 13.22 -15.58
N PHE A 107 -8.63 13.33 -16.29
CA PHE A 107 -7.34 13.55 -15.62
C PHE A 107 -7.25 14.89 -14.90
N ARG A 108 -7.81 15.95 -15.52
CA ARG A 108 -7.88 17.29 -14.88
C ARG A 108 -8.75 17.29 -13.62
N GLU A 109 -9.91 16.62 -13.66
CA GLU A 109 -10.80 16.44 -12.52
C GLU A 109 -10.11 15.66 -11.40
N ALA A 110 -9.43 14.57 -11.73
CA ALA A 110 -8.72 13.72 -10.76
C ALA A 110 -7.55 14.44 -10.09
N GLY A 111 -6.91 15.40 -10.76
CA GLY A 111 -5.96 16.34 -10.17
C GLY A 111 -4.62 15.74 -9.73
N PHE A 112 -4.27 14.53 -10.15
CA PHE A 112 -2.97 13.91 -9.92
C PHE A 112 -2.15 13.83 -11.21
N ARG A 113 -0.86 13.55 -11.08
CA ARG A 113 0.05 13.38 -12.21
C ARG A 113 0.43 11.91 -12.36
N ALA A 114 0.16 11.33 -13.54
CA ALA A 114 0.53 9.96 -13.92
C ALA A 114 1.61 10.01 -15.01
N VAL A 115 2.81 9.58 -14.70
CA VAL A 115 3.94 9.55 -15.66
C VAL A 115 3.79 8.32 -16.56
N PRO A 116 4.12 8.42 -17.86
CA PRO A 116 4.08 7.26 -18.75
C PRO A 116 4.81 6.05 -18.18
N GLY A 117 4.18 4.88 -18.25
CA GLY A 117 4.73 3.64 -17.67
C GLY A 117 4.32 3.35 -16.23
N CYS A 118 3.59 4.25 -15.56
CA CYS A 118 2.97 3.89 -14.29
C CYS A 118 1.76 2.97 -14.50
N VAL A 119 1.59 1.99 -13.60
CA VAL A 119 0.47 1.06 -13.60
C VAL A 119 -0.38 1.29 -12.36
N VAL A 120 -1.64 1.65 -12.54
CA VAL A 120 -2.63 1.75 -11.47
C VAL A 120 -3.79 0.84 -11.81
N ARG A 121 -4.09 -0.13 -10.95
CA ARG A 121 -5.20 -1.06 -11.16
C ARG A 121 -6.52 -0.44 -10.71
N HIS A 122 -7.63 -0.78 -11.37
CA HIS A 122 -8.98 -0.36 -10.96
C HIS A 122 -9.22 -0.72 -9.48
N SER A 123 -9.99 0.11 -8.79
CA SER A 123 -10.24 0.12 -7.33
C SER A 123 -9.09 0.66 -6.45
N ALA A 124 -7.96 1.03 -7.01
CA ALA A 124 -6.98 1.84 -6.27
C ALA A 124 -7.42 3.31 -6.28
N TYR A 125 -7.49 3.93 -5.11
CA TYR A 125 -7.72 5.37 -5.00
C TYR A 125 -6.40 6.15 -5.05
N VAL A 126 -6.40 7.22 -5.83
CA VAL A 126 -5.30 8.18 -5.93
C VAL A 126 -5.87 9.58 -5.76
N ALA A 127 -5.48 10.27 -4.71
CA ALA A 127 -5.97 11.60 -4.39
C ALA A 127 -5.37 12.70 -5.28
N PRO A 128 -6.02 13.87 -5.36
CA PRO A 128 -5.46 15.05 -6.01
C PRO A 128 -4.08 15.43 -5.44
N GLY A 129 -3.21 15.95 -6.28
CA GLY A 129 -1.84 16.36 -5.90
C GLY A 129 -0.83 15.22 -5.77
N VAL A 130 -1.24 13.96 -5.93
CA VAL A 130 -0.32 12.81 -5.99
C VAL A 130 0.52 12.87 -7.27
N VAL A 131 1.77 12.46 -7.18
CA VAL A 131 2.63 12.21 -8.34
C VAL A 131 2.97 10.72 -8.39
N ILE A 132 2.64 10.07 -9.51
CA ILE A 132 2.97 8.67 -9.76
C ILE A 132 4.03 8.62 -10.85
N MET A 133 5.26 8.26 -10.48
CA MET A 133 6.33 7.93 -11.42
C MET A 133 6.08 6.51 -11.99
N PRO A 134 6.85 6.06 -13.01
CA PRO A 134 6.76 4.66 -13.43
C PRO A 134 6.92 3.72 -12.24
N GLY A 135 5.83 3.07 -11.85
CA GLY A 135 5.71 2.26 -10.65
C GLY A 135 4.37 1.53 -10.65
N PHE A 136 3.98 0.95 -9.53
CA PHE A 136 2.82 0.08 -9.47
C PHE A 136 1.93 0.39 -8.25
N ILE A 137 0.65 0.64 -8.48
CA ILE A 137 -0.37 0.77 -7.42
C ILE A 137 -1.44 -0.30 -7.65
N ASN A 138 -1.55 -1.22 -6.69
CA ASN A 138 -2.42 -2.38 -6.80
C ASN A 138 -3.85 -2.07 -6.34
N LEU A 139 -4.79 -2.96 -6.68
CA LEU A 139 -6.22 -2.81 -6.40
C LEU A 139 -6.49 -2.68 -4.89
N GLY A 140 -7.49 -1.89 -4.54
CA GLY A 140 -7.89 -1.61 -3.16
C GLY A 140 -6.91 -0.73 -2.37
N ALA A 141 -5.78 -0.35 -2.95
CA ALA A 141 -4.84 0.58 -2.33
C ALA A 141 -5.45 1.99 -2.23
N TYR A 142 -5.02 2.73 -1.22
CA TYR A 142 -5.41 4.14 -1.02
C TYR A 142 -4.14 4.99 -0.92
N VAL A 143 -4.00 5.98 -1.81
CA VAL A 143 -2.87 6.91 -1.81
C VAL A 143 -3.41 8.33 -1.66
N ASP A 144 -3.13 8.95 -0.52
CA ASP A 144 -3.65 10.27 -0.16
C ASP A 144 -2.84 11.42 -0.76
N SER A 145 -3.37 12.62 -0.64
CA SER A 145 -2.94 13.85 -1.30
C SER A 145 -1.50 14.25 -1.00
N GLY A 146 -0.84 14.85 -1.99
CA GLY A 146 0.54 15.34 -1.86
C GLY A 146 1.61 14.24 -1.83
N THR A 147 1.21 12.98 -1.92
CA THR A 147 2.14 11.84 -1.89
C THR A 147 2.87 11.66 -3.21
N MET A 148 4.16 11.28 -3.12
CA MET A 148 5.00 10.85 -4.23
C MET A 148 5.16 9.34 -4.21
N VAL A 149 4.72 8.66 -5.26
CA VAL A 149 5.09 7.27 -5.57
C VAL A 149 6.19 7.32 -6.60
N ASP A 150 7.45 7.22 -6.16
CA ASP A 150 8.62 7.43 -7.00
C ASP A 150 8.93 6.22 -7.89
N THR A 151 9.93 6.35 -8.75
CA THR A 151 10.27 5.40 -9.82
C THR A 151 10.46 3.98 -9.27
N TRP A 152 9.71 3.03 -9.85
CA TRP A 152 9.67 1.61 -9.46
C TRP A 152 9.22 1.34 -8.02
N ALA A 153 8.63 2.33 -7.33
CA ALA A 153 7.96 2.06 -6.06
C ALA A 153 6.67 1.26 -6.28
N THR A 154 6.35 0.41 -5.31
CA THR A 154 5.16 -0.44 -5.33
C THR A 154 4.27 -0.15 -4.14
N VAL A 155 2.98 0.06 -4.40
CA VAL A 155 1.91 0.09 -3.38
C VAL A 155 1.08 -1.17 -3.55
N GLY A 156 1.21 -2.09 -2.63
CA GLY A 156 0.55 -3.41 -2.65
C GLY A 156 -0.96 -3.34 -2.45
N SER A 157 -1.64 -4.45 -2.71
CA SER A 157 -3.10 -4.54 -2.60
C SER A 157 -3.58 -4.10 -1.22
N CYS A 158 -4.56 -3.22 -1.20
CA CYS A 158 -5.20 -2.73 0.02
C CYS A 158 -4.30 -1.88 0.94
N ALA A 159 -3.03 -1.62 0.60
CA ALA A 159 -2.15 -0.77 1.40
C ALA A 159 -2.72 0.65 1.50
N GLN A 160 -2.50 1.29 2.65
CA GLN A 160 -3.01 2.63 2.95
C GLN A 160 -1.84 3.59 3.11
N ILE A 161 -1.75 4.56 2.21
CA ILE A 161 -0.71 5.59 2.21
C ILE A 161 -1.36 6.93 2.56
N GLY A 162 -0.83 7.58 3.58
CA GLY A 162 -1.30 8.88 4.07
C GLY A 162 -0.89 10.05 3.18
N LYS A 163 -1.09 11.25 3.68
CA LYS A 163 -0.78 12.52 3.00
C LYS A 163 0.70 12.82 3.04
N ASN A 164 1.19 13.51 1.99
CA ASN A 164 2.56 14.02 1.92
C ASN A 164 3.63 12.95 2.17
N VAL A 165 3.33 11.70 1.88
CA VAL A 165 4.27 10.58 1.99
C VAL A 165 5.21 10.59 0.78
N HIS A 166 6.48 10.30 1.01
CA HIS A 166 7.42 10.05 -0.07
C HIS A 166 7.82 8.57 -0.06
N LEU A 167 7.37 7.82 -1.05
CA LEU A 167 7.85 6.46 -1.33
C LEU A 167 8.99 6.59 -2.33
N SER A 168 10.23 6.48 -1.87
CA SER A 168 11.42 6.67 -2.72
C SER A 168 11.59 5.55 -3.75
N GLY A 169 12.50 5.76 -4.69
CA GLY A 169 12.73 4.84 -5.82
C GLY A 169 12.89 3.38 -5.40
N GLY A 170 12.03 2.53 -5.94
CA GLY A 170 12.01 1.10 -5.67
C GLY A 170 11.61 0.71 -4.26
N ALA A 171 11.04 1.61 -3.46
CA ALA A 171 10.45 1.24 -2.18
C ALA A 171 9.23 0.33 -2.39
N GLY A 172 9.11 -0.74 -1.59
CA GLY A 172 8.00 -1.68 -1.65
C GLY A 172 7.10 -1.57 -0.41
N ILE A 173 5.83 -1.28 -0.65
CA ILE A 173 4.79 -1.37 0.37
C ILE A 173 3.96 -2.61 0.07
N GLY A 174 4.08 -3.62 0.93
CA GLY A 174 3.46 -4.91 0.74
C GLY A 174 1.95 -4.84 0.75
N GLY A 175 1.33 -5.68 -0.08
CA GLY A 175 -0.10 -5.88 -0.09
C GLY A 175 -0.49 -7.00 0.85
N VAL A 176 -1.54 -6.80 1.64
CA VAL A 176 -2.11 -7.84 2.50
C VAL A 176 -3.57 -8.07 2.10
N LEU A 177 -3.76 -8.73 0.98
CA LEU A 177 -5.08 -9.17 0.53
C LEU A 177 -5.46 -10.50 1.19
N GLU A 178 -4.52 -11.43 1.23
CA GLU A 178 -4.62 -12.72 1.91
C GLU A 178 -3.45 -12.88 2.89
N PRO A 179 -3.69 -13.46 4.09
CA PRO A 179 -4.98 -13.93 4.60
C PRO A 179 -5.94 -12.77 4.92
N LEU A 180 -7.24 -13.04 4.78
CA LEU A 180 -8.29 -12.02 4.89
C LEU A 180 -8.27 -11.24 6.22
N GLN A 181 -7.99 -11.94 7.32
CA GLN A 181 -7.97 -11.36 8.68
C GLN A 181 -6.76 -10.47 8.97
N ALA A 182 -5.69 -10.55 8.17
CA ALA A 182 -4.53 -9.70 8.36
C ALA A 182 -4.84 -8.25 7.94
N GLY A 183 -4.42 -7.29 8.74
CA GLY A 183 -4.53 -5.86 8.41
C GLY A 183 -3.64 -5.48 7.22
N PRO A 184 -4.02 -4.45 6.45
CA PRO A 184 -3.16 -3.93 5.40
C PRO A 184 -1.93 -3.21 5.99
N VAL A 185 -0.89 -3.06 5.18
CA VAL A 185 0.21 -2.15 5.51
C VAL A 185 -0.31 -0.71 5.51
N ILE A 186 0.11 0.06 6.51
CA ILE A 186 -0.30 1.45 6.69
C ILE A 186 0.94 2.32 6.82
N ILE A 187 1.04 3.33 5.98
CA ILE A 187 2.02 4.40 6.08
C ILE A 187 1.22 5.66 6.39
N GLU A 188 1.36 6.21 7.59
CA GLU A 188 0.63 7.41 8.00
C GLU A 188 1.22 8.68 7.35
N ASP A 189 0.62 9.83 7.63
CA ASP A 189 0.95 11.11 7.01
C ASP A 189 2.41 11.51 7.24
N ASP A 190 2.97 12.29 6.31
CA ASP A 190 4.29 12.92 6.39
C ASP A 190 5.49 11.96 6.53
N CYS A 191 5.29 10.66 6.27
CA CYS A 191 6.35 9.67 6.30
C CYS A 191 7.29 9.78 5.09
N PHE A 192 8.54 9.37 5.29
CA PHE A 192 9.53 9.17 4.24
C PHE A 192 10.00 7.71 4.26
N ILE A 193 9.80 7.01 3.16
CA ILE A 193 10.25 5.62 2.98
C ILE A 193 11.42 5.63 2.00
N GLY A 194 12.62 5.36 2.52
CA GLY A 194 13.87 5.41 1.76
C GLY A 194 13.94 4.40 0.62
N ALA A 195 14.77 4.68 -0.37
CA ALA A 195 14.92 3.86 -1.57
C ALA A 195 15.19 2.39 -1.24
N ARG A 196 14.51 1.47 -1.97
CA ARG A 196 14.67 0.01 -1.78
C ARG A 196 14.35 -0.49 -0.37
N SER A 197 13.57 0.26 0.41
CA SER A 197 13.02 -0.23 1.67
C SER A 197 11.75 -1.02 1.41
N GLU A 198 11.49 -2.03 2.28
CA GLU A 198 10.28 -2.85 2.21
C GLU A 198 9.52 -2.77 3.55
N VAL A 199 8.24 -2.47 3.49
CA VAL A 199 7.32 -2.51 4.64
C VAL A 199 6.18 -3.44 4.30
N VAL A 200 6.07 -4.57 4.99
CA VAL A 200 5.17 -5.66 4.61
C VAL A 200 4.36 -6.19 5.80
N GLU A 201 3.46 -7.15 5.54
CA GLU A 201 2.76 -7.94 6.57
C GLU A 201 1.94 -7.12 7.58
N GLY A 202 1.29 -6.04 7.12
CA GLY A 202 0.38 -5.25 7.97
C GLY A 202 1.08 -4.33 8.97
N VAL A 203 2.37 -4.08 8.79
CA VAL A 203 3.13 -3.11 9.61
C VAL A 203 2.53 -1.72 9.47
N VAL A 204 2.46 -0.98 10.57
CA VAL A 204 2.07 0.42 10.62
C VAL A 204 3.31 1.29 10.80
N VAL A 205 3.55 2.20 9.88
CA VAL A 205 4.55 3.26 10.02
C VAL A 205 3.80 4.54 10.41
N GLU A 206 4.00 4.99 11.65
CA GLU A 206 3.26 6.12 12.21
C GLU A 206 3.77 7.44 11.65
N GLN A 207 2.93 8.47 11.80
CA GLN A 207 3.11 9.80 11.25
C GLN A 207 4.53 10.36 11.40
N GLY A 208 5.02 10.95 10.32
CA GLY A 208 6.30 11.67 10.30
C GLY A 208 7.55 10.79 10.42
N ALA A 209 7.41 9.46 10.49
CA ALA A 209 8.56 8.56 10.56
C ALA A 209 9.39 8.61 9.27
N VAL A 210 10.71 8.43 9.43
CA VAL A 210 11.69 8.43 8.36
C VAL A 210 12.43 7.09 8.36
N LEU A 211 12.25 6.31 7.31
CA LEU A 211 13.03 5.10 7.06
C LEU A 211 14.15 5.43 6.08
N SER A 212 15.38 5.13 6.43
CA SER A 212 16.51 5.28 5.50
C SER A 212 16.42 4.24 4.37
N MET A 213 17.24 4.36 3.36
CA MET A 213 17.33 3.35 2.30
C MET A 213 17.65 1.95 2.86
N GLY A 214 17.05 0.91 2.26
CA GLY A 214 17.35 -0.48 2.58
C GLY A 214 16.84 -0.97 3.95
N VAL A 215 15.83 -0.34 4.51
CA VAL A 215 15.15 -0.81 5.73
C VAL A 215 14.08 -1.84 5.37
N PHE A 216 14.16 -3.04 5.94
CA PHE A 216 13.22 -4.15 5.71
C PHE A 216 12.44 -4.45 6.98
N ILE A 217 11.12 -4.23 6.96
CA ILE A 217 10.25 -4.41 8.12
C ILE A 217 9.05 -5.29 7.76
N GLY A 218 9.00 -6.47 8.36
CA GLY A 218 7.82 -7.35 8.38
C GLY A 218 7.23 -7.45 9.78
N ALA A 219 6.14 -8.21 9.93
CA ALA A 219 5.39 -8.34 11.18
C ALA A 219 6.22 -8.78 12.38
N SER A 220 7.30 -9.53 12.17
CA SER A 220 8.18 -10.05 13.22
C SER A 220 9.52 -9.33 13.33
N THR A 221 9.79 -8.36 12.47
CA THR A 221 11.05 -7.61 12.48
C THR A 221 11.16 -6.80 13.76
N LYS A 222 12.27 -6.98 14.49
CA LYS A 222 12.57 -6.17 15.66
C LYS A 222 13.01 -4.78 15.25
N ILE A 223 12.37 -3.77 15.81
CA ILE A 223 12.70 -2.37 15.63
C ILE A 223 13.23 -1.88 16.97
N VAL A 224 14.54 -1.72 17.08
CA VAL A 224 15.24 -1.47 18.35
C VAL A 224 15.49 0.03 18.49
N ASP A 225 15.01 0.63 19.57
CA ASP A 225 15.37 1.99 19.93
C ASP A 225 16.78 1.96 20.57
N ARG A 226 17.77 2.60 19.94
CA ARG A 226 19.17 2.54 20.39
C ARG A 226 19.44 3.26 21.69
N GLU A 227 18.57 4.24 22.05
CA GLU A 227 18.76 5.01 23.28
C GLU A 227 18.20 4.28 24.50
N THR A 228 17.05 3.63 24.34
CA THR A 228 16.31 3.01 25.43
C THR A 228 16.47 1.48 25.49
N GLY A 229 16.84 0.87 24.36
CA GLY A 229 16.83 -0.59 24.20
C GLY A 229 15.42 -1.18 24.01
N GLU A 230 14.38 -0.35 23.95
CA GLU A 230 13.00 -0.79 23.69
C GLU A 230 12.89 -1.45 22.32
N ILE A 231 12.12 -2.53 22.26
CA ILE A 231 11.87 -3.27 21.01
C ILE A 231 10.42 -3.10 20.62
N HIS A 232 10.19 -2.50 19.44
CA HIS A 232 8.88 -2.43 18.81
C HIS A 232 8.75 -3.53 17.76
N ILE A 233 7.52 -4.05 17.59
CA ILE A 233 7.18 -5.10 16.61
C ILE A 233 5.88 -4.72 15.91
N GLY A 234 5.86 -4.87 14.58
CA GLY A 234 4.67 -4.58 13.76
C GLY A 234 4.32 -3.09 13.63
N ARG A 235 5.11 -2.20 14.25
CA ARG A 235 4.85 -0.77 14.29
C ARG A 235 6.13 0.04 14.43
N VAL A 236 6.30 1.04 13.56
CA VAL A 236 7.33 2.08 13.69
C VAL A 236 6.71 3.29 14.39
N PRO A 237 7.19 3.69 15.57
CA PRO A 237 6.64 4.83 16.30
C PRO A 237 6.75 6.15 15.52
N ALA A 238 5.81 7.05 15.76
CA ALA A 238 5.76 8.35 15.11
C ALA A 238 7.08 9.13 15.26
N TYR A 239 7.45 9.85 14.21
CA TYR A 239 8.63 10.72 14.14
C TYR A 239 9.97 10.01 14.41
N SER A 240 10.00 8.68 14.34
CA SER A 240 11.24 7.90 14.46
C SER A 240 12.09 7.99 13.19
N VAL A 241 13.40 8.12 13.36
CA VAL A 241 14.37 7.98 12.27
C VAL A 241 14.99 6.59 12.36
N VAL A 242 14.79 5.77 11.33
CA VAL A 242 15.07 4.35 11.34
C VAL A 242 16.10 4.00 10.26
N VAL A 243 17.08 3.19 10.64
CA VAL A 243 18.11 2.68 9.73
C VAL A 243 18.17 1.15 9.79
N PRO A 244 18.75 0.48 8.77
CA PRO A 244 18.98 -0.96 8.86
C PRO A 244 20.03 -1.28 9.93
N GLY A 245 19.88 -2.42 10.57
CA GLY A 245 20.79 -2.89 11.58
C GLY A 245 20.82 -4.41 11.68
N SER A 246 21.60 -4.92 12.65
CA SER A 246 21.64 -6.34 12.95
C SER A 246 21.72 -6.58 14.45
N LEU A 247 21.13 -7.67 14.92
CA LEU A 247 21.24 -8.16 16.28
C LEU A 247 22.10 -9.42 16.31
N PRO A 248 22.94 -9.60 17.36
CA PRO A 248 23.69 -10.85 17.53
C PRO A 248 22.76 -12.07 17.50
N GLY A 249 23.17 -13.11 16.78
CA GLY A 249 22.48 -14.40 16.82
C GLY A 249 22.70 -15.12 18.15
N LYS A 250 21.88 -16.14 18.41
CA LYS A 250 22.11 -17.05 19.51
C LYS A 250 23.42 -17.82 19.25
N PRO A 251 24.22 -18.10 20.30
CA PRO A 251 25.39 -18.96 20.17
C PRO A 251 25.05 -20.31 19.54
N LEU A 252 25.95 -20.83 18.75
CA LEU A 252 25.84 -22.18 18.19
C LEU A 252 26.05 -23.24 19.30
N ALA A 253 25.81 -24.51 18.99
CA ALA A 253 25.90 -25.59 19.95
C ALA A 253 27.31 -25.77 20.54
N ASP A 254 28.34 -25.34 19.82
CA ASP A 254 29.75 -25.34 20.25
C ASP A 254 30.16 -24.09 21.01
N GLY A 255 29.24 -23.16 21.28
CA GLY A 255 29.48 -21.89 21.96
C GLY A 255 30.02 -20.77 21.07
N SER A 256 30.29 -21.02 19.80
CA SER A 256 30.72 -19.97 18.85
C SER A 256 29.58 -18.98 18.55
N PRO A 257 29.90 -17.74 18.12
CA PRO A 257 28.89 -16.76 17.74
C PRO A 257 27.99 -17.27 16.59
N GLY A 258 26.68 -17.25 16.81
CA GLY A 258 25.72 -17.55 15.76
C GLY A 258 25.57 -16.41 14.75
N PRO A 259 24.93 -16.65 13.58
CA PRO A 259 24.73 -15.63 12.55
C PRO A 259 23.89 -14.47 13.10
N ALA A 260 24.29 -13.23 12.76
CA ALA A 260 23.50 -12.04 13.08
C ALA A 260 22.18 -12.03 12.29
N LEU A 261 21.13 -11.52 12.91
CA LEU A 261 19.81 -11.39 12.29
C LEU A 261 19.53 -9.91 11.96
N SER A 262 18.94 -9.68 10.80
CA SER A 262 18.49 -8.34 10.40
C SER A 262 17.49 -7.76 11.40
N CYS A 263 17.63 -6.47 11.67
CA CYS A 263 16.68 -5.68 12.45
C CYS A 263 16.60 -4.26 11.87
N ALA A 264 15.65 -3.45 12.33
CA ALA A 264 15.65 -2.02 12.14
C ALA A 264 16.08 -1.34 13.45
N VAL A 265 16.71 -0.17 13.34
CA VAL A 265 17.20 0.58 14.50
C VAL A 265 16.68 2.00 14.46
N ILE A 266 15.95 2.41 15.49
CA ILE A 266 15.60 3.81 15.72
C ILE A 266 16.85 4.51 16.24
N ILE A 267 17.43 5.40 15.45
CA ILE A 267 18.63 6.14 15.83
C ILE A 267 18.34 7.43 16.59
N LYS A 268 17.15 8.00 16.37
CA LYS A 268 16.62 9.15 17.10
C LYS A 268 15.10 9.28 16.89
N LYS A 269 14.46 10.02 17.78
CA LYS A 269 13.09 10.51 17.61
C LYS A 269 13.14 12.02 17.52
N VAL A 270 12.35 12.59 16.62
CA VAL A 270 12.28 14.04 16.45
C VAL A 270 10.85 14.52 16.78
N ASP A 271 10.68 15.80 17.04
CA ASP A 271 9.35 16.38 17.14
C ASP A 271 8.85 16.84 15.76
N GLU A 272 7.55 17.11 15.67
CA GLU A 272 6.91 17.58 14.44
C GLU A 272 7.58 18.84 13.87
N LYS A 273 7.96 19.79 14.72
CA LYS A 273 8.61 21.03 14.28
C LYS A 273 9.98 20.78 13.67
N THR A 274 10.75 19.89 14.26
CA THR A 274 12.06 19.44 13.73
C THR A 274 11.88 18.70 12.42
N ARG A 275 10.87 17.81 12.34
CA ARG A 275 10.57 17.04 11.13
C ARG A 275 10.26 17.94 9.92
N VAL A 276 9.50 19.03 10.12
CA VAL A 276 9.14 19.98 9.06
C VAL A 276 10.34 20.86 8.64
N LYS A 277 11.23 21.20 9.56
CA LYS A 277 12.33 22.15 9.31
C LYS A 277 13.62 21.51 8.84
N THR A 278 13.82 20.23 9.12
CA THR A 278 15.07 19.51 8.87
C THR A 278 14.94 18.66 7.61
N SER A 279 15.90 18.75 6.71
CA SER A 279 15.91 17.90 5.53
C SER A 279 16.02 16.42 5.94
N VAL A 280 15.43 15.53 5.12
CA VAL A 280 15.54 14.08 5.37
C VAL A 280 17.00 13.62 5.43
N ASN A 281 17.84 14.18 4.58
CA ASN A 281 19.26 13.85 4.56
C ASN A 281 19.98 14.26 5.87
N ASP A 282 19.60 15.39 6.47
CA ASP A 282 20.17 15.81 7.74
C ASP A 282 19.62 14.98 8.92
N LEU A 283 18.36 14.54 8.84
CA LEU A 283 17.80 13.62 9.81
C LEU A 283 18.50 12.25 9.82
N LEU A 284 18.96 11.79 8.65
CA LEU A 284 19.64 10.49 8.49
C LEU A 284 21.14 10.52 8.81
N ARG A 285 21.70 11.71 9.12
CA ARG A 285 23.09 11.86 9.58
C ARG A 285 23.16 11.78 11.10
N ASP A 286 24.17 11.10 11.62
CA ASP A 286 24.53 11.10 13.06
C ASP A 286 25.17 12.42 13.48
#